data_f3823827390a772d9bb7d292c7d50aab
#
_entry.id   f3823827390a772d9bb7d292c7d50aab
#
_cell.length_a   1.000
_cell.length_b   1.000
_cell.length_c   1.000
_cell.angle_alpha   90.00
_cell.angle_beta   90.00
_cell.angle_gamma   90.00
#
_symmetry.space_group_name_H-M   'P 1'
#
loop_
_entity.id
_entity.type
_entity.pdbx_description
1 polymer ?
#
loop_
_entity_poly.entity_id
_entity_poly.type
_entity_poly.pdbx_seq_one_letter_code
_entity_poly.pdbx_strand_id
1 'polypeptide(L)'
;NPKYPLIHLAVNGSWSGWALSYLCKQRGIKFIYAYAPSKTYSQFILDKAKANGCEFHELKPNMMAILYNRVNSYAKKNDIQMLPYAFDHVDYRNNLKQRAEEVFEKYPVDHLVISAGSGVTSSPIIQAFQPGNDLFSQSNKQAHTITVSNINTIYEKYKSHSIMSSAINVDKTKYEFDDMMKDYEVPFPCNGTWDRKAWWWLEQMESQLEGDI
;
A
#
# COMPACT_ATOMS: atom_id res chain seq x y z
N ASN A 1 19.74 -14.84 -1.54
CA ASN A 1 20.11 -13.64 -0.77
C ASN A 1 20.58 -12.57 -1.74
N PRO A 2 20.04 -11.33 -1.68
CA PRO A 2 20.56 -10.24 -2.50
C PRO A 2 22.05 -10.03 -2.16
N LYS A 3 22.87 -10.00 -3.20
CA LYS A 3 24.33 -9.87 -3.11
C LYS A 3 24.75 -8.44 -2.74
N TYR A 4 23.81 -7.49 -2.86
CA TYR A 4 24.04 -6.05 -2.74
C TYR A 4 23.18 -5.45 -1.63
N PRO A 5 23.58 -4.32 -1.05
CA PRO A 5 22.70 -3.52 -0.21
C PRO A 5 21.39 -3.16 -0.95
N LEU A 6 20.30 -3.04 -0.21
CA LEU A 6 19.02 -2.62 -0.75
C LEU A 6 18.73 -1.17 -0.37
N ILE A 7 18.15 -0.40 -1.29
CA ILE A 7 17.60 0.93 -1.01
C ILE A 7 16.14 1.01 -1.43
N HIS A 8 15.32 1.64 -0.60
CA HIS A 8 13.91 1.88 -0.88
C HIS A 8 13.54 3.33 -0.59
N LEU A 9 12.88 3.97 -1.56
CA LEU A 9 12.26 5.28 -1.37
C LEU A 9 10.90 5.11 -0.74
N ALA A 10 10.79 5.43 0.54
CA ALA A 10 9.52 5.38 1.25
C ALA A 10 8.74 6.68 1.08
N VAL A 11 7.43 6.54 0.86
CA VAL A 11 6.49 7.66 0.88
C VAL A 11 6.07 8.00 2.30
N ASN A 12 5.72 9.26 2.52
CA ASN A 12 5.18 9.72 3.78
C ASN A 12 3.97 8.88 4.21
N GLY A 13 3.94 8.51 5.49
CA GLY A 13 2.88 7.69 6.07
C GLY A 13 2.97 6.19 5.75
N SER A 14 3.84 5.75 4.83
CA SER A 14 4.02 4.33 4.53
C SER A 14 4.81 3.59 5.60
N TRP A 15 4.36 2.40 5.96
CA TRP A 15 5.08 1.49 6.85
C TRP A 15 6.12 0.62 6.13
N SER A 16 6.26 0.79 4.81
CA SER A 16 7.16 -0.03 3.98
C SER A 16 8.62 0.02 4.43
N GLY A 17 9.12 1.19 4.80
CA GLY A 17 10.51 1.34 5.28
C GLY A 17 10.77 0.61 6.60
N TRP A 18 9.81 0.65 7.53
CA TRP A 18 9.91 -0.12 8.77
C TRP A 18 9.86 -1.63 8.49
N ALA A 19 8.88 -2.10 7.72
CA ALA A 19 8.75 -3.52 7.38
C ALA A 19 10.02 -4.06 6.68
N LEU A 20 10.56 -3.32 5.71
CA LEU A 20 11.79 -3.69 5.02
C LEU A 20 13.00 -3.70 5.95
N SER A 21 13.14 -2.70 6.84
CA SER A 21 14.24 -2.67 7.80
C SER A 21 14.24 -3.89 8.70
N TYR A 22 13.06 -4.33 9.16
CA TYR A 22 12.89 -5.55 9.95
C TYR A 22 13.28 -6.80 9.15
N LEU A 23 12.76 -6.96 7.94
CA LEU A 23 13.04 -8.11 7.09
C LEU A 23 14.53 -8.19 6.69
N CYS A 24 15.14 -7.06 6.38
CA CYS A 24 16.55 -6.99 6.04
C CYS A 24 17.45 -7.34 7.22
N LYS A 25 17.12 -6.85 8.42
CA LYS A 25 17.79 -7.23 9.66
C LYS A 25 17.77 -8.74 9.89
N GLN A 26 16.60 -9.37 9.77
CA GLN A 26 16.41 -10.81 9.93
C GLN A 26 17.27 -11.64 8.94
N ARG A 27 17.54 -11.10 7.77
CA ARG A 27 18.28 -11.76 6.69
C ARG A 27 19.74 -11.35 6.57
N GLY A 28 20.21 -10.47 7.46
CA GLY A 28 21.57 -9.93 7.41
C GLY A 28 21.84 -9.10 6.15
N ILE A 29 20.81 -8.44 5.58
CA ILE A 29 20.92 -7.60 4.40
C ILE A 29 21.06 -6.15 4.84
N LYS A 30 22.07 -5.45 4.31
CA LYS A 30 22.19 -4.00 4.52
C LYS A 30 21.05 -3.27 3.83
N PHE A 31 20.32 -2.45 4.58
CA PHE A 31 19.18 -1.70 4.08
C PHE A 31 19.35 -0.19 4.28
N ILE A 32 19.06 0.56 3.22
CA ILE A 32 19.08 2.03 3.21
C ILE A 32 17.66 2.54 3.02
N TYR A 33 17.20 3.29 3.99
CA TYR A 33 15.88 3.90 3.98
C TYR A 33 15.98 5.32 3.41
N ALA A 34 15.64 5.51 2.14
CA ALA A 34 15.57 6.82 1.51
C ALA A 34 14.22 7.49 1.79
N TYR A 35 14.23 8.74 2.23
CA TYR A 35 13.02 9.50 2.51
C TYR A 35 13.25 11.01 2.35
N ALA A 36 12.18 11.75 2.15
CA ALA A 36 12.20 13.20 2.20
C ALA A 36 11.39 13.65 3.44
N PRO A 37 12.02 14.36 4.39
CA PRO A 37 11.32 14.80 5.60
C PRO A 37 10.18 15.76 5.25
N SER A 38 9.07 15.61 5.95
CA SER A 38 7.92 16.52 5.89
C SER A 38 7.32 16.69 7.29
N LYS A 39 6.48 17.69 7.48
CA LYS A 39 5.80 17.93 8.77
C LYS A 39 4.89 16.77 9.19
N THR A 40 4.42 15.99 8.22
CA THR A 40 3.52 14.85 8.42
C THR A 40 4.26 13.51 8.44
N TYR A 41 5.60 13.53 8.33
CA TYR A 41 6.37 12.28 8.38
C TYR A 41 6.34 11.67 9.79
N SER A 42 6.06 10.38 9.87
CA SER A 42 5.94 9.69 11.14
C SER A 42 7.31 9.41 11.77
N GLN A 43 7.66 10.15 12.82
CA GLN A 43 8.86 9.89 13.61
C GLN A 43 8.88 8.47 14.18
N PHE A 44 7.71 7.96 14.59
CA PHE A 44 7.56 6.57 15.04
C PHE A 44 8.12 5.55 14.03
N ILE A 45 7.83 5.72 12.74
CA ILE A 45 8.31 4.79 11.70
C ILE A 45 9.82 4.89 11.53
N LEU A 46 10.37 6.10 11.57
CA LEU A 46 11.82 6.31 11.50
C LEU A 46 12.53 5.68 12.69
N ASP A 47 12.00 5.85 13.90
CA ASP A 47 12.57 5.27 15.12
C ASP A 47 12.54 3.74 15.08
N LYS A 48 11.44 3.14 14.61
CA LYS A 48 11.33 1.68 14.43
C LYS A 48 12.32 1.16 13.38
N ALA A 49 12.47 1.86 12.27
CA ALA A 49 13.44 1.50 11.23
C ALA A 49 14.88 1.63 11.74
N LYS A 50 15.19 2.70 12.50
CA LYS A 50 16.48 2.90 13.14
C LYS A 50 16.82 1.78 14.13
N ALA A 51 15.87 1.37 14.95
CA ALA A 51 16.03 0.26 15.90
C ALA A 51 16.33 -1.10 15.21
N ASN A 52 15.97 -1.23 13.94
CA ASN A 52 16.34 -2.37 13.11
C ASN A 52 17.74 -2.25 12.48
N GLY A 53 18.44 -1.14 12.67
CA GLY A 53 19.80 -0.92 12.19
C GLY A 53 19.90 -0.52 10.71
N CYS A 54 18.83 0.05 10.11
CA CYS A 54 18.92 0.57 8.76
C CYS A 54 19.71 1.89 8.72
N GLU A 55 20.34 2.15 7.58
CA GLU A 55 20.93 3.46 7.26
C GLU A 55 19.85 4.37 6.68
N PHE A 56 19.98 5.68 6.90
CA PHE A 56 19.07 6.67 6.34
C PHE A 56 19.73 7.47 5.23
N HIS A 57 18.99 7.66 4.14
CA HIS A 57 19.35 8.56 3.06
C HIS A 57 18.30 9.67 2.94
N GLU A 58 18.57 10.78 3.60
CA GLU A 58 17.67 11.92 3.62
C GLU A 58 17.79 12.74 2.33
N LEU A 59 16.66 13.10 1.76
CA LEU A 59 16.54 13.86 0.53
C LEU A 59 15.87 15.21 0.80
N LYS A 60 16.25 16.24 0.05
CA LYS A 60 15.48 17.50 0.05
C LYS A 60 14.07 17.22 -0.51
N PRO A 61 13.00 17.66 0.18
CA PRO A 61 11.64 17.51 -0.28
C PRO A 61 11.44 17.98 -1.73
N ASN A 62 10.72 17.19 -2.49
CA ASN A 62 10.44 17.47 -3.90
C ASN A 62 9.29 16.57 -4.40
N MET A 63 8.87 16.74 -5.65
CA MET A 63 7.92 15.82 -6.29
C MET A 63 8.48 14.40 -6.32
N MET A 64 7.61 13.40 -6.14
CA MET A 64 7.99 11.99 -6.00
C MET A 64 8.83 11.47 -7.17
N ALA A 65 8.51 11.87 -8.39
CA ALA A 65 9.31 11.48 -9.59
C ALA A 65 10.75 11.97 -9.50
N ILE A 66 10.99 13.18 -8.97
CA ILE A 66 12.33 13.73 -8.78
C ILE A 66 13.06 12.99 -7.67
N LEU A 67 12.38 12.70 -6.54
CA LEU A 67 12.96 11.91 -5.45
C LEU A 67 13.36 10.52 -5.93
N TYR A 68 12.49 9.86 -6.69
CA TYR A 68 12.77 8.56 -7.27
C TYR A 68 14.02 8.57 -8.16
N ASN A 69 14.12 9.55 -9.05
CA ASN A 69 15.30 9.70 -9.94
C ASN A 69 16.58 9.96 -9.15
N ARG A 70 16.54 10.75 -8.08
CA ARG A 70 17.71 11.00 -7.21
C ARG A 70 18.16 9.72 -6.51
N VAL A 71 17.23 8.94 -5.95
CA VAL A 71 17.54 7.66 -5.29
C VAL A 71 18.09 6.65 -6.29
N ASN A 72 17.50 6.56 -7.49
CA ASN A 72 17.99 5.70 -8.55
C ASN A 72 19.42 6.05 -8.99
N SER A 73 19.71 7.34 -9.14
CA SER A 73 21.08 7.82 -9.47
C SER A 73 22.07 7.51 -8.35
N TYR A 74 21.66 7.70 -7.09
CA TYR A 74 22.48 7.35 -5.93
C TYR A 74 22.75 5.84 -5.87
N ALA A 75 21.72 5.02 -6.06
CA ALA A 75 21.81 3.57 -6.06
C ALA A 75 22.79 3.06 -7.13
N LYS A 76 22.66 3.55 -8.39
CA LYS A 76 23.56 3.20 -9.49
C LYS A 76 25.02 3.59 -9.22
N LYS A 77 25.24 4.80 -8.68
CA LYS A 77 26.60 5.29 -8.38
C LYS A 77 27.30 4.46 -7.30
N ASN A 78 26.54 3.88 -6.37
CA ASN A 78 27.09 3.18 -5.20
C ASN A 78 26.92 1.66 -5.27
N ASP A 79 26.53 1.09 -6.42
CA ASP A 79 26.26 -0.33 -6.63
C ASP A 79 25.25 -0.91 -5.60
N ILE A 80 24.14 -0.20 -5.42
CA ILE A 80 23.06 -0.55 -4.50
C ILE A 80 21.86 -0.96 -5.34
N GLN A 81 21.19 -2.05 -4.95
CA GLN A 81 19.96 -2.48 -5.59
C GLN A 81 18.78 -1.63 -5.11
N MET A 82 18.18 -0.85 -6.01
CA MET A 82 16.97 -0.09 -5.71
C MET A 82 15.73 -0.97 -5.86
N LEU A 83 14.88 -0.96 -4.84
CA LEU A 83 13.58 -1.62 -4.90
C LEU A 83 12.61 -0.79 -5.73
N PRO A 84 11.70 -1.44 -6.48
CA PRO A 84 10.69 -0.74 -7.25
C PRO A 84 9.83 0.19 -6.39
N TYR A 85 9.40 1.31 -6.99
CA TYR A 85 8.47 2.22 -6.33
C TYR A 85 7.18 1.51 -5.95
N ALA A 86 6.72 1.73 -4.71
CA ALA A 86 5.54 1.07 -4.14
C ALA A 86 5.56 -0.47 -4.22
N PHE A 87 6.74 -1.10 -4.44
CA PHE A 87 6.90 -2.55 -4.68
C PHE A 87 6.20 -3.04 -5.95
N ASP A 88 6.01 -2.20 -6.96
CA ASP A 88 5.37 -2.61 -8.22
C ASP A 88 6.24 -3.62 -8.97
N HIS A 89 6.18 -4.86 -8.53
CA HIS A 89 6.87 -6.01 -9.08
C HIS A 89 5.94 -7.21 -9.16
N VAL A 90 6.09 -8.01 -10.19
CA VAL A 90 5.22 -9.17 -10.44
C VAL A 90 5.20 -10.16 -9.28
N ASP A 91 6.36 -10.47 -8.72
CA ASP A 91 6.46 -11.42 -7.59
C ASP A 91 5.76 -10.89 -6.34
N TYR A 92 5.88 -9.59 -6.05
CA TYR A 92 5.16 -8.96 -4.93
C TYR A 92 3.65 -9.09 -5.11
N ARG A 93 3.14 -8.76 -6.30
CA ARG A 93 1.71 -8.86 -6.60
C ARG A 93 1.20 -10.30 -6.53
N ASN A 94 1.94 -11.26 -7.09
CA ASN A 94 1.55 -12.67 -7.06
C ASN A 94 1.52 -13.23 -5.63
N ASN A 95 2.55 -12.95 -4.83
CA ASN A 95 2.58 -13.36 -3.43
C ASN A 95 1.45 -12.73 -2.60
N LEU A 96 1.16 -11.44 -2.83
CA LEU A 96 0.09 -10.75 -2.12
C LEU A 96 -1.28 -11.28 -2.53
N LYS A 97 -1.49 -11.57 -3.82
CA LYS A 97 -2.70 -12.22 -4.31
C LYS A 97 -2.91 -13.58 -3.64
N GLN A 98 -1.90 -14.45 -3.66
CA GLN A 98 -1.98 -15.76 -3.03
C GLN A 98 -2.33 -15.66 -1.53
N ARG A 99 -1.71 -14.74 -0.80
CA ARG A 99 -2.02 -14.53 0.62
C ARG A 99 -3.45 -14.03 0.84
N ALA A 100 -3.94 -13.19 -0.05
CA ALA A 100 -5.32 -12.72 0.01
C ALA A 100 -6.32 -13.84 -0.30
N GLU A 101 -6.02 -14.71 -1.28
CA GLU A 101 -6.83 -15.91 -1.58
C GLU A 101 -6.97 -16.82 -0.34
N GLU A 102 -5.86 -17.11 0.36
CA GLU A 102 -5.87 -17.88 1.62
C GLU A 102 -6.75 -17.23 2.71
N VAL A 103 -6.75 -15.90 2.77
CA VAL A 103 -7.59 -15.16 3.74
C VAL A 103 -9.06 -15.25 3.37
N PHE A 104 -9.42 -15.03 2.10
CA PHE A 104 -10.81 -15.07 1.65
C PHE A 104 -11.41 -16.49 1.62
N GLU A 105 -10.57 -17.51 1.46
CA GLU A 105 -10.99 -18.90 1.62
C GLU A 105 -11.37 -19.19 3.08
N LYS A 106 -10.57 -18.68 4.01
CA LYS A 106 -10.82 -18.88 5.45
C LYS A 106 -11.95 -18.01 6.00
N TYR A 107 -12.07 -16.81 5.48
CA TYR A 107 -13.03 -15.79 5.93
C TYR A 107 -13.79 -15.28 4.68
N PRO A 108 -14.82 -15.99 4.25
CA PRO A 108 -15.64 -15.54 3.13
C PRO A 108 -16.41 -14.28 3.52
N VAL A 109 -16.37 -13.27 2.67
CA VAL A 109 -17.06 -11.99 2.86
C VAL A 109 -17.69 -11.54 1.53
N ASP A 110 -18.72 -10.72 1.59
CA ASP A 110 -19.41 -10.16 0.44
C ASP A 110 -18.84 -8.79 0.03
N HIS A 111 -18.27 -8.07 0.98
CA HIS A 111 -17.68 -6.76 0.76
C HIS A 111 -16.21 -6.72 1.13
N LEU A 112 -15.39 -6.16 0.25
CA LEU A 112 -13.99 -5.82 0.50
C LEU A 112 -13.87 -4.30 0.53
N VAL A 113 -13.43 -3.73 1.64
CA VAL A 113 -13.09 -2.30 1.74
C VAL A 113 -11.59 -2.15 1.85
N ILE A 114 -10.97 -1.45 0.91
CA ILE A 114 -9.51 -1.32 0.84
C ILE A 114 -9.06 0.10 0.50
N SER A 115 -8.09 0.62 1.23
CA SER A 115 -7.47 1.90 0.90
C SER A 115 -6.49 1.76 -0.27
N ALA A 116 -6.47 2.74 -1.17
CA ALA A 116 -5.56 2.75 -2.32
C ALA A 116 -4.92 4.12 -2.56
N GLY A 117 -3.60 4.11 -2.70
CA GLY A 117 -2.84 5.26 -3.18
C GLY A 117 -2.38 5.06 -4.62
N SER A 118 -1.40 4.16 -4.84
CA SER A 118 -0.91 3.81 -6.18
C SER A 118 -1.69 2.68 -6.84
N GLY A 119 -2.52 1.96 -6.10
CA GLY A 119 -3.23 0.78 -6.58
C GLY A 119 -2.39 -0.51 -6.64
N VAL A 120 -1.09 -0.45 -6.35
CA VAL A 120 -0.20 -1.62 -6.44
C VAL A 120 -0.56 -2.71 -5.44
N THR A 121 -0.88 -2.33 -4.21
CA THR A 121 -1.29 -3.28 -3.15
C THR A 121 -2.75 -3.71 -3.31
N SER A 122 -3.64 -2.78 -3.63
CA SER A 122 -5.07 -3.09 -3.76
C SER A 122 -5.38 -3.98 -4.96
N SER A 123 -4.67 -3.82 -6.07
CA SER A 123 -4.89 -4.63 -7.27
C SER A 123 -4.86 -6.14 -7.03
N PRO A 124 -3.80 -6.74 -6.48
CA PRO A 124 -3.75 -8.19 -6.29
C PRO A 124 -4.75 -8.68 -5.23
N ILE A 125 -5.07 -7.86 -4.22
CA ILE A 125 -6.07 -8.21 -3.21
C ILE A 125 -7.46 -8.25 -3.86
N ILE A 126 -7.81 -7.27 -4.69
CA ILE A 126 -9.07 -7.26 -5.43
C ILE A 126 -9.12 -8.44 -6.41
N GLN A 127 -8.01 -8.78 -7.09
CA GLN A 127 -7.96 -9.97 -7.95
C GLN A 127 -8.23 -11.26 -7.19
N ALA A 128 -7.72 -11.39 -5.97
CA ALA A 128 -7.98 -12.54 -5.12
C ALA A 128 -9.43 -12.60 -4.64
N PHE A 129 -9.99 -11.43 -4.35
CA PHE A 129 -11.37 -11.30 -3.89
C PHE A 129 -12.39 -11.53 -5.00
N GLN A 130 -12.02 -11.35 -6.27
CA GLN A 130 -12.94 -11.22 -7.41
C GLN A 130 -14.22 -12.03 -7.27
N PRO A 131 -15.38 -11.37 -7.41
CA PRO A 131 -16.63 -12.03 -7.68
C PRO A 131 -16.43 -12.79 -8.99
N GLY A 132 -16.60 -14.11 -8.94
CA GLY A 132 -16.20 -15.03 -9.98
C GLY A 132 -16.44 -14.52 -11.41
N ASN A 133 -15.47 -14.77 -12.27
CA ASN A 133 -15.60 -14.63 -13.74
C ASN A 133 -16.68 -15.57 -14.34
N ASP A 134 -17.40 -16.28 -13.51
CA ASP A 134 -18.54 -17.08 -13.92
C ASP A 134 -19.69 -16.14 -14.27
N LEU A 135 -19.97 -16.06 -15.56
CA LEU A 135 -21.15 -15.37 -16.13
C LEU A 135 -22.49 -15.83 -15.50
N PHE A 136 -22.46 -16.81 -14.59
CA PHE A 136 -23.62 -17.41 -13.92
C PHE A 136 -23.57 -17.30 -12.38
N SER A 137 -22.49 -16.80 -11.78
CA SER A 137 -22.49 -16.58 -10.34
C SER A 137 -23.19 -15.25 -10.01
N GLN A 138 -24.36 -15.34 -9.41
CA GLN A 138 -25.04 -14.22 -8.73
C GLN A 138 -24.29 -13.90 -7.43
N SER A 139 -23.00 -13.61 -7.50
CA SER A 139 -22.27 -13.23 -6.32
C SER A 139 -22.53 -11.74 -6.04
N ASN A 140 -23.07 -11.43 -4.89
CA ASN A 140 -23.26 -10.06 -4.40
C ASN A 140 -21.94 -9.38 -3.99
N LYS A 141 -20.80 -10.02 -4.27
CA LYS A 141 -19.49 -9.53 -3.89
C LYS A 141 -19.17 -8.20 -4.52
N GLN A 142 -18.78 -7.24 -3.71
CA GLN A 142 -18.38 -5.89 -4.12
C GLN A 142 -17.07 -5.47 -3.48
N ALA A 143 -16.16 -4.90 -4.28
CA ALA A 143 -14.93 -4.30 -3.78
C ALA A 143 -15.04 -2.77 -3.78
N HIS A 144 -14.81 -2.18 -2.63
CA HIS A 144 -14.80 -0.72 -2.42
C HIS A 144 -13.37 -0.24 -2.23
N THR A 145 -12.90 0.53 -3.19
CA THR A 145 -11.55 1.11 -3.15
C THR A 145 -11.62 2.55 -2.68
N ILE A 146 -11.13 2.81 -1.49
CA ILE A 146 -11.12 4.14 -0.89
C ILE A 146 -9.82 4.83 -1.27
N THR A 147 -9.87 5.74 -2.23
CA THR A 147 -8.67 6.44 -2.69
C THR A 147 -8.49 7.79 -2.03
N VAL A 148 -7.26 8.09 -1.68
CA VAL A 148 -6.77 9.42 -1.27
C VAL A 148 -6.01 10.11 -2.41
N SER A 149 -5.91 9.44 -3.56
CA SER A 149 -5.23 9.90 -4.77
C SER A 149 -6.25 10.31 -5.85
N ASN A 150 -5.75 10.63 -7.03
CA ASN A 150 -6.64 10.86 -8.17
C ASN A 150 -7.31 9.55 -8.58
N ILE A 151 -8.63 9.53 -8.63
CA ILE A 151 -9.46 8.37 -9.01
C ILE A 151 -9.00 7.78 -10.35
N ASN A 152 -8.73 8.62 -11.35
CA ASN A 152 -8.29 8.16 -12.67
C ASN A 152 -6.98 7.38 -12.60
N THR A 153 -6.06 7.76 -11.69
CA THR A 153 -4.80 7.03 -11.50
C THR A 153 -5.06 5.59 -11.02
N ILE A 154 -6.03 5.41 -10.13
CA ILE A 154 -6.42 4.08 -9.65
C ILE A 154 -7.07 3.26 -10.77
N TYR A 155 -8.00 3.84 -11.52
CA TYR A 155 -8.63 3.16 -12.65
C TYR A 155 -7.61 2.73 -13.72
N GLU A 156 -6.66 3.60 -14.09
CA GLU A 156 -5.60 3.24 -15.05
C GLU A 156 -4.70 2.12 -14.51
N LYS A 157 -4.39 2.11 -13.22
CA LYS A 157 -3.64 1.03 -12.59
C LYS A 157 -4.44 -0.29 -12.61
N TYR A 158 -5.70 -0.26 -12.25
CA TYR A 158 -6.55 -1.46 -12.30
C TYR A 158 -6.68 -1.99 -13.71
N LYS A 159 -6.88 -1.14 -14.70
CA LYS A 159 -6.88 -1.51 -16.11
C LYS A 159 -5.56 -2.16 -16.54
N SER A 160 -4.42 -1.56 -16.17
CA SER A 160 -3.09 -2.11 -16.50
C SER A 160 -2.82 -3.47 -15.83
N HIS A 161 -3.50 -3.78 -14.73
CA HIS A 161 -3.42 -5.06 -14.03
C HIS A 161 -4.58 -6.02 -14.38
N SER A 162 -5.34 -5.72 -15.44
CA SER A 162 -6.48 -6.52 -15.88
C SER A 162 -7.58 -6.72 -14.83
N ILE A 163 -7.77 -5.69 -13.98
CA ILE A 163 -8.83 -5.67 -12.98
C ILE A 163 -9.93 -4.73 -13.47
N MET A 164 -10.88 -5.29 -14.17
CA MET A 164 -12.03 -4.55 -14.68
C MET A 164 -13.31 -5.34 -14.38
N SER A 165 -14.01 -4.95 -13.36
CA SER A 165 -15.31 -5.50 -13.01
C SER A 165 -16.29 -4.38 -12.66
N SER A 166 -17.55 -4.52 -13.01
CA SER A 166 -18.63 -3.64 -12.58
C SER A 166 -18.87 -3.67 -11.06
N ALA A 167 -18.31 -4.68 -10.39
CA ALA A 167 -18.39 -4.83 -8.95
C ALA A 167 -17.28 -4.08 -8.19
N ILE A 168 -16.45 -3.26 -8.87
CA ILE A 168 -15.41 -2.46 -8.23
C ILE A 168 -15.86 -1.00 -8.20
N ASN A 169 -16.11 -0.51 -6.99
CA ASN A 169 -16.40 0.89 -6.73
C ASN A 169 -15.10 1.61 -6.32
N VAL A 170 -14.86 2.79 -6.87
CA VAL A 170 -13.72 3.62 -6.47
C VAL A 170 -14.27 4.91 -5.88
N ASP A 171 -14.14 5.05 -4.56
CA ASP A 171 -14.67 6.16 -3.80
C ASP A 171 -13.54 7.08 -3.30
N LYS A 172 -13.84 8.37 -3.21
CA LYS A 172 -12.94 9.36 -2.63
C LYS A 172 -13.50 9.84 -1.29
N THR A 173 -12.65 9.85 -0.27
CA THR A 173 -13.02 10.46 1.01
C THR A 173 -12.87 11.98 0.97
N LYS A 174 -13.38 12.66 1.99
CA LYS A 174 -13.12 14.10 2.23
C LYS A 174 -11.66 14.37 2.66
N TYR A 175 -10.91 13.34 3.01
CA TYR A 175 -9.54 13.46 3.49
C TYR A 175 -8.55 13.44 2.32
N GLU A 176 -7.60 14.36 2.34
CA GLU A 176 -6.52 14.42 1.35
C GLU A 176 -5.41 13.42 1.68
N PHE A 177 -4.45 13.26 0.76
CA PHE A 177 -3.37 12.26 0.86
C PHE A 177 -2.55 12.39 2.15
N ASP A 178 -2.19 13.60 2.54
CA ASP A 178 -1.32 13.89 3.68
C ASP A 178 -2.07 14.14 5.00
N ASP A 179 -3.40 14.12 4.98
CA ASP A 179 -4.19 14.17 6.20
C ASP A 179 -3.91 12.91 7.04
N MET A 180 -3.51 13.12 8.28
CA MET A 180 -3.30 12.04 9.23
C MET A 180 -4.40 12.03 10.29
N MET A 181 -5.20 10.98 10.30
CA MET A 181 -6.31 10.79 11.25
C MET A 181 -5.79 10.28 12.60
N LYS A 182 -5.10 11.16 13.35
CA LYS A 182 -4.43 10.78 14.62
C LYS A 182 -5.43 10.43 15.71
N ASP A 183 -6.48 11.21 15.82
CA ASP A 183 -7.45 11.16 16.92
C ASP A 183 -8.71 10.34 16.56
N TYR A 184 -8.73 9.72 15.37
CA TYR A 184 -9.83 8.87 14.96
C TYR A 184 -9.61 7.46 15.49
N GLU A 185 -10.48 7.02 16.39
CA GLU A 185 -10.39 5.69 16.99
C GLU A 185 -10.78 4.58 16.01
N VAL A 186 -10.05 3.50 16.07
CA VAL A 186 -10.30 2.29 15.28
C VAL A 186 -10.04 1.07 16.18
N PRO A 187 -10.76 -0.05 15.99
CA PRO A 187 -10.68 -1.20 16.88
C PRO A 187 -9.39 -2.02 16.74
N PHE A 188 -8.50 -1.66 15.82
CA PHE A 188 -7.25 -2.38 15.56
C PHE A 188 -6.10 -1.43 15.23
N PRO A 189 -4.84 -1.80 15.48
CA PRO A 189 -3.69 -1.02 15.08
C PRO A 189 -3.61 -0.88 13.55
N CYS A 190 -3.66 0.34 13.04
CA CYS A 190 -3.58 0.61 11.62
C CYS A 190 -2.93 1.94 11.30
N ASN A 191 -2.62 2.14 10.02
CA ASN A 191 -1.99 3.35 9.50
C ASN A 191 -2.99 4.52 9.46
N GLY A 192 -2.65 5.62 10.13
CA GLY A 192 -3.50 6.81 10.20
C GLY A 192 -3.63 7.58 8.88
N THR A 193 -2.73 7.37 7.92
CA THR A 193 -2.74 8.04 6.62
C THR A 193 -3.61 7.30 5.59
N TRP A 194 -3.72 5.97 5.71
CA TRP A 194 -4.38 5.12 4.72
C TRP A 194 -5.58 4.36 5.28
N ASP A 195 -5.32 3.41 6.18
CA ASP A 195 -6.32 2.42 6.59
C ASP A 195 -7.44 3.03 7.43
N ARG A 196 -7.12 4.04 8.27
CA ARG A 196 -8.17 4.76 9.03
C ARG A 196 -9.17 5.49 8.14
N LYS A 197 -8.76 5.92 6.94
CA LYS A 197 -9.67 6.56 5.98
C LYS A 197 -10.64 5.56 5.37
N ALA A 198 -10.17 4.34 5.10
CA ALA A 198 -11.03 3.25 4.66
C ALA A 198 -12.00 2.82 5.76
N TRP A 199 -11.52 2.73 7.01
CA TRP A 199 -12.39 2.42 8.16
C TRP A 199 -13.43 3.51 8.39
N TRP A 200 -13.04 4.78 8.35
CA TRP A 200 -13.99 5.89 8.44
C TRP A 200 -15.07 5.80 7.36
N TRP A 201 -14.68 5.51 6.12
CA TRP A 201 -15.63 5.34 5.03
C TRP A 201 -16.59 4.18 5.31
N LEU A 202 -16.07 3.05 5.77
CA LEU A 202 -16.87 1.89 6.13
C LEU A 202 -17.93 2.24 7.18
N GLU A 203 -17.57 2.90 8.27
CA GLU A 203 -18.54 3.32 9.31
C GLU A 203 -19.64 4.25 8.79
N GLN A 204 -19.35 5.06 7.75
CA GLN A 204 -20.38 5.90 7.13
C GLN A 204 -21.33 5.09 6.24
N MET A 205 -20.86 4.01 5.66
CA MET A 205 -21.57 3.25 4.63
C MET A 205 -22.14 1.92 5.13
N GLU A 206 -21.75 1.45 6.30
CA GLU A 206 -22.08 0.13 6.85
C GLU A 206 -23.58 -0.18 6.74
N SER A 207 -24.45 0.78 7.09
CA SER A 207 -25.91 0.61 7.03
C SER A 207 -26.48 0.50 5.60
N GLN A 208 -25.67 0.75 4.58
CA GLN A 208 -26.06 0.68 3.17
C GLN A 208 -25.48 -0.56 2.47
N LEU A 209 -24.58 -1.28 3.14
CA LEU A 209 -23.97 -2.50 2.63
C LEU A 209 -24.80 -3.69 3.13
N GLU A 210 -25.19 -4.55 2.21
CA GLU A 210 -25.92 -5.80 2.50
C GLU A 210 -24.94 -6.97 2.42
N GLY A 211 -24.90 -7.82 3.46
CA GLY A 211 -24.02 -8.98 3.53
C GLY A 211 -22.85 -8.82 4.50
N ASP A 212 -21.90 -9.74 4.44
CA ASP A 212 -20.71 -9.78 5.30
C ASP A 212 -19.59 -8.88 4.76
N ILE A 213 -18.99 -8.07 5.64
CA ILE A 213 -17.92 -7.12 5.33
C ILE A 213 -16.55 -7.70 5.73
#